data_6830c716452c451f2b3a41f42bf4bbdc
#
_entry.id   6830c716452c451f2b3a41f42bf4bbdc
#
_cell.length_a   1.000
_cell.length_b   1.000
_cell.length_c   1.000
_cell.angle_alpha   90.00
_cell.angle_beta   90.00
_cell.angle_gamma   90.00
#
_symmetry.space_group_name_H-M   'P 1'
#
loop_
_entity.id
_entity.type
_entity.pdbx_description
1 polymer ?
#
loop_
_entity_poly.entity_id
_entity_poly.type
_entity_poly.pdbx_seq_one_letter_code
_entity_poly.pdbx_strand_id
1 'polypeptide(L)'
;MTSWLTSANAPDCDFPLQNLPYGVFSRTGEQPRCGVAIGDQVLDLAALERDGLVSTGGGPVFPEPALNAFMERGPEIWAKVRARLMDLLRDGGNTILRQNADAFLIPLSDVTLHLPFKVSEYTDFYAGKQHAFNVGTMFRGPENALPPNWLHIPIGYNGRASSVVVSGTDFHRPNGQLKAPDADAPAFGPSRRLDIELEMGAVVGTGNPMGKPVTVAEADRMIFGYVLLNDWSARDIQAWEYQPLGPFQGKAFCTTISPWVVT
;
A
#
# COMPACT_ATOMS: atom_id res chain seq x y z
N MET A 1 -20.08 15.29 6.57
CA MET A 1 -19.47 16.37 5.73
C MET A 1 -19.59 15.90 4.31
N THR A 2 -20.10 16.71 3.40
CA THR A 2 -20.34 16.38 1.99
C THR A 2 -19.38 17.16 1.09
N SER A 3 -19.10 16.59 -0.08
CA SER A 3 -18.36 17.26 -1.14
C SER A 3 -19.32 17.98 -2.09
N TRP A 4 -18.83 19.03 -2.74
CA TRP A 4 -19.55 19.64 -3.87
C TRP A 4 -19.49 18.75 -5.14
N LEU A 5 -18.61 17.75 -5.17
CA LEU A 5 -18.60 16.69 -6.19
C LEU A 5 -19.69 15.67 -5.87
N THR A 6 -20.69 15.54 -6.73
CA THR A 6 -21.84 14.66 -6.48
C THR A 6 -21.43 13.19 -6.39
N SER A 7 -20.50 12.73 -7.23
CA SER A 7 -20.01 11.34 -7.25
C SER A 7 -19.37 10.94 -5.91
N ALA A 8 -18.74 11.87 -5.19
CA ALA A 8 -18.13 11.61 -3.89
C ALA A 8 -19.13 11.45 -2.74
N ASN A 9 -20.43 11.70 -2.98
CA ASN A 9 -21.47 11.59 -1.97
C ASN A 9 -22.39 10.38 -2.20
N ALA A 10 -22.11 9.55 -3.21
CA ALA A 10 -22.88 8.34 -3.44
C ALA A 10 -22.70 7.35 -2.27
N PRO A 11 -23.75 6.61 -1.86
CA PRO A 11 -23.68 5.70 -0.71
C PRO A 11 -22.64 4.57 -0.87
N ASP A 12 -22.35 4.18 -2.10
CA ASP A 12 -21.42 3.12 -2.50
C ASP A 12 -20.09 3.67 -3.06
N CYS A 13 -19.78 4.95 -2.81
CA CYS A 13 -18.55 5.57 -3.27
C CYS A 13 -17.36 5.12 -2.44
N ASP A 14 -16.34 4.54 -3.09
CA ASP A 14 -15.08 4.15 -2.44
C ASP A 14 -14.22 5.36 -2.02
N PHE A 15 -14.39 6.50 -2.69
CA PHE A 15 -13.58 7.70 -2.50
C PHE A 15 -14.42 8.92 -2.05
N PRO A 16 -15.14 8.83 -0.90
CA PRO A 16 -15.82 9.97 -0.32
C PRO A 16 -14.81 10.99 0.21
N LEU A 17 -15.28 12.22 0.51
CA LEU A 17 -14.46 13.30 1.05
C LEU A 17 -13.65 12.88 2.29
N GLN A 18 -14.14 11.95 3.07
CA GLN A 18 -13.49 11.43 4.28
C GLN A 18 -12.30 10.53 3.97
N ASN A 19 -12.26 9.88 2.80
CA ASN A 19 -11.21 8.95 2.44
C ASN A 19 -10.00 9.65 1.79
N LEU A 20 -10.16 10.38 0.70
CA LEU A 20 -9.12 11.14 -0.02
C LEU A 20 -7.77 10.40 -0.09
N PRO A 21 -7.69 9.18 -0.64
CA PRO A 21 -6.45 8.43 -0.66
C PRO A 21 -5.49 9.01 -1.71
N TYR A 22 -4.19 8.99 -1.38
CA TYR A 22 -3.13 9.46 -2.26
C TYR A 22 -2.68 8.36 -3.22
N GLY A 23 -2.30 8.74 -4.43
CA GLY A 23 -1.78 7.81 -5.44
C GLY A 23 -0.93 8.52 -6.48
N VAL A 24 -0.51 7.74 -7.48
CA VAL A 24 0.24 8.24 -8.64
C VAL A 24 -0.49 7.83 -9.90
N PHE A 25 -0.68 8.77 -10.80
CA PHE A 25 -1.40 8.58 -12.04
C PHE A 25 -0.71 9.26 -13.23
N SER A 26 -1.04 8.82 -14.44
CA SER A 26 -0.72 9.52 -15.67
C SER A 26 -1.88 9.49 -16.66
N ARG A 27 -1.97 10.47 -17.55
CA ARG A 27 -2.76 10.39 -18.75
C ARG A 27 -1.92 9.83 -19.89
N THR A 28 -2.56 9.39 -20.96
CA THR A 28 -1.85 8.88 -22.14
C THR A 28 -0.87 9.91 -22.68
N GLY A 29 0.41 9.54 -22.75
CA GLY A 29 1.50 10.39 -23.24
C GLY A 29 2.07 11.40 -22.21
N GLU A 30 1.55 11.42 -20.98
CA GLU A 30 2.04 12.28 -19.90
C GLU A 30 2.93 11.50 -18.92
N GLN A 31 3.77 12.22 -18.18
CA GLN A 31 4.57 11.64 -17.10
C GLN A 31 3.69 11.37 -15.87
N PRO A 32 3.96 10.30 -15.11
CA PRO A 32 3.29 10.05 -13.84
C PRO A 32 3.53 11.18 -12.84
N ARG A 33 2.49 11.50 -12.04
CA ARG A 33 2.50 12.49 -10.97
C ARG A 33 1.52 12.16 -9.87
N CYS A 34 1.63 12.82 -8.74
CA CYS A 34 0.80 12.54 -7.57
C CYS A 34 -0.61 13.11 -7.71
N GLY A 35 -1.59 12.36 -7.21
CA GLY A 35 -2.99 12.74 -7.16
C GLY A 35 -3.70 12.18 -5.94
N VAL A 36 -4.95 12.58 -5.77
CA VAL A 36 -5.87 12.08 -4.74
C VAL A 36 -7.17 11.65 -5.40
N ALA A 37 -7.68 10.47 -5.03
CA ALA A 37 -9.00 10.05 -5.50
C ALA A 37 -10.12 10.75 -4.73
N ILE A 38 -11.15 11.17 -5.47
CA ILE A 38 -12.38 11.75 -4.94
C ILE A 38 -13.56 11.44 -5.86
N GLY A 39 -14.55 10.71 -5.38
CA GLY A 39 -15.65 10.24 -6.21
C GLY A 39 -15.17 9.38 -7.37
N ASP A 40 -15.50 9.76 -8.58
CA ASP A 40 -15.06 9.16 -9.84
C ASP A 40 -13.90 9.92 -10.52
N GLN A 41 -13.22 10.80 -9.77
CA GLN A 41 -12.18 11.67 -10.27
C GLN A 41 -10.84 11.46 -9.56
N VAL A 42 -9.75 11.85 -10.23
CA VAL A 42 -8.45 12.12 -9.63
C VAL A 42 -8.23 13.63 -9.55
N LEU A 43 -7.93 14.12 -8.37
CA LEU A 43 -7.49 15.50 -8.15
C LEU A 43 -5.98 15.59 -8.39
N ASP A 44 -5.56 16.38 -9.36
CA ASP A 44 -4.16 16.59 -9.74
C ASP A 44 -3.43 17.46 -8.73
N LEU A 45 -2.64 16.85 -7.85
CA LEU A 45 -1.89 17.59 -6.83
C LEU A 45 -0.76 18.41 -7.42
N ALA A 46 -0.15 17.98 -8.52
CA ALA A 46 0.90 18.75 -9.19
C ALA A 46 0.34 20.04 -9.79
N ALA A 47 -0.86 20.00 -10.36
CA ALA A 47 -1.54 21.20 -10.83
C ALA A 47 -1.92 22.13 -9.67
N LEU A 48 -2.42 21.60 -8.56
CA LEU A 48 -2.74 22.41 -7.37
C LEU A 48 -1.49 23.07 -6.76
N GLU A 49 -0.36 22.37 -6.72
CA GLU A 49 0.89 22.89 -6.19
C GLU A 49 1.47 23.98 -7.10
N ARG A 50 1.47 23.76 -8.42
CA ARG A 50 1.88 24.72 -9.44
C ARG A 50 1.10 26.05 -9.32
N ASP A 51 -0.21 25.97 -9.10
CA ASP A 51 -1.10 27.11 -9.04
C ASP A 51 -1.24 27.70 -7.61
N GLY A 52 -0.42 27.21 -6.66
CA GLY A 52 -0.35 27.71 -5.29
C GLY A 52 -1.56 27.40 -4.41
N LEU A 53 -2.43 26.48 -4.83
CA LEU A 53 -3.62 26.06 -4.04
C LEU A 53 -3.26 25.10 -2.91
N VAL A 54 -2.15 24.37 -3.06
CA VAL A 54 -1.55 23.49 -2.06
C VAL A 54 -0.05 23.82 -1.97
N SER A 55 0.52 23.73 -0.76
CA SER A 55 1.95 23.95 -0.54
C SER A 55 2.48 23.00 0.52
N THR A 56 3.66 22.45 0.28
CA THR A 56 4.37 21.55 1.21
C THR A 56 5.50 22.26 1.98
N GLY A 57 5.62 23.60 1.84
CA GLY A 57 6.62 24.41 2.57
C GLY A 57 8.05 24.26 2.07
N GLY A 58 8.24 23.80 0.82
CA GLY A 58 9.55 23.64 0.18
C GLY A 58 9.41 23.70 -1.33
N GLY A 59 10.33 23.09 -2.07
CA GLY A 59 10.18 22.90 -3.51
C GLY A 59 9.01 21.96 -3.83
N PRO A 60 8.54 21.93 -5.09
CA PRO A 60 7.43 21.08 -5.52
C PRO A 60 7.77 19.59 -5.31
N VAL A 61 6.78 18.82 -4.85
CA VAL A 61 6.91 17.37 -4.61
C VAL A 61 5.88 16.55 -5.39
N PHE A 62 4.76 17.13 -5.75
CA PHE A 62 3.67 16.40 -6.42
C PHE A 62 3.87 16.16 -7.93
N PRO A 63 4.76 16.88 -8.66
CA PRO A 63 5.15 16.48 -10.01
C PRO A 63 5.99 15.19 -10.06
N GLU A 64 6.51 14.72 -8.93
CA GLU A 64 7.30 13.48 -8.87
C GLU A 64 6.44 12.24 -9.17
N PRO A 65 7.04 11.19 -9.80
CA PRO A 65 6.33 9.96 -10.14
C PRO A 65 6.16 9.00 -8.96
N ALA A 66 6.30 9.49 -7.72
CA ALA A 66 6.15 8.73 -6.49
C ALA A 66 5.90 9.66 -5.30
N LEU A 67 5.15 9.21 -4.29
CA LEU A 67 4.82 9.96 -3.08
C LEU A 67 6.01 10.15 -2.12
N ASN A 68 7.17 9.52 -2.36
CA ASN A 68 8.31 9.52 -1.43
C ASN A 68 8.74 10.94 -1.02
N ALA A 69 8.86 11.87 -1.97
CA ALA A 69 9.24 13.26 -1.67
C ALA A 69 8.18 13.99 -0.79
N PHE A 70 6.90 13.66 -0.95
CA PHE A 70 5.85 14.18 -0.08
C PHE A 70 5.90 13.54 1.31
N MET A 71 6.12 12.22 1.39
CA MET A 71 6.26 11.50 2.66
C MET A 71 7.42 12.04 3.51
N GLU A 72 8.54 12.39 2.90
CA GLU A 72 9.70 12.99 3.57
C GLU A 72 9.40 14.36 4.22
N ARG A 73 8.31 15.04 3.87
CA ARG A 73 7.90 16.31 4.49
C ARG A 73 7.38 16.14 5.92
N GLY A 74 7.02 14.93 6.33
CA GLY A 74 6.61 14.61 7.69
C GLY A 74 5.14 14.87 8.03
N PRO A 75 4.70 14.37 9.18
CA PRO A 75 3.28 14.29 9.55
C PRO A 75 2.59 15.66 9.67
N GLU A 76 3.28 16.70 10.08
CA GLU A 76 2.70 18.05 10.16
C GLU A 76 2.33 18.61 8.77
N ILE A 77 3.12 18.30 7.75
CA ILE A 77 2.84 18.71 6.37
C ILE A 77 1.75 17.83 5.78
N TRP A 78 1.76 16.52 6.03
CA TRP A 78 0.69 15.63 5.58
C TRP A 78 -0.68 16.09 6.08
N ALA A 79 -0.77 16.41 7.39
CA ALA A 79 -2.01 16.92 8.00
C ALA A 79 -2.46 18.27 7.40
N LYS A 80 -1.52 19.20 7.15
CA LYS A 80 -1.82 20.51 6.53
C LYS A 80 -2.35 20.35 5.11
N VAL A 81 -1.69 19.51 4.30
CA VAL A 81 -2.12 19.23 2.93
C VAL A 81 -3.50 18.61 2.93
N ARG A 82 -3.73 17.55 3.75
CA ARG A 82 -5.04 16.92 3.85
C ARG A 82 -6.14 17.88 4.25
N ALA A 83 -5.90 18.71 5.28
CA ALA A 83 -6.86 19.73 5.71
C ALA A 83 -7.19 20.73 4.59
N ARG A 84 -6.18 21.12 3.81
CA ARG A 84 -6.38 22.01 2.67
C ARG A 84 -7.19 21.35 1.54
N LEU A 85 -6.92 20.09 1.24
CA LEU A 85 -7.71 19.33 0.25
C LEU A 85 -9.17 19.20 0.68
N MET A 86 -9.41 18.90 1.94
CA MET A 86 -10.78 18.84 2.49
C MET A 86 -11.50 20.20 2.36
N ASP A 87 -10.81 21.34 2.61
CA ASP A 87 -11.40 22.67 2.46
C ASP A 87 -11.72 22.99 0.99
N LEU A 88 -10.89 22.59 0.05
CA LEU A 88 -11.10 22.76 -1.39
C LEU A 88 -12.27 21.93 -1.94
N LEU A 89 -12.51 20.75 -1.33
CA LEU A 89 -13.45 19.76 -1.84
C LEU A 89 -14.78 19.72 -1.09
N ARG A 90 -14.86 20.24 0.14
CA ARG A 90 -16.11 20.24 0.92
C ARG A 90 -17.13 21.20 0.37
N ASP A 91 -18.40 20.86 0.50
CA ASP A 91 -19.50 21.78 0.20
C ASP A 91 -19.47 22.97 1.17
N GLY A 92 -19.65 24.17 0.63
CA GLY A 92 -19.48 25.43 1.39
C GLY A 92 -18.04 25.79 1.75
N GLY A 93 -17.05 25.08 1.23
CA GLY A 93 -15.61 25.39 1.38
C GLY A 93 -15.08 26.41 0.38
N ASN A 94 -13.78 26.40 0.14
CA ASN A 94 -13.14 27.28 -0.82
C ASN A 94 -13.63 27.00 -2.26
N THR A 95 -14.07 28.03 -2.97
CA THR A 95 -14.73 27.89 -4.28
C THR A 95 -13.78 27.88 -5.48
N ILE A 96 -12.49 28.19 -5.29
CA ILE A 96 -11.53 28.32 -6.40
C ILE A 96 -11.44 27.02 -7.21
N LEU A 97 -11.32 25.89 -6.53
CA LEU A 97 -11.25 24.59 -7.20
C LEU A 97 -12.55 24.30 -7.97
N ARG A 98 -13.70 24.52 -7.36
CA ARG A 98 -15.01 24.29 -7.98
C ARG A 98 -15.23 25.14 -9.24
N GLN A 99 -14.76 26.38 -9.24
CA GLN A 99 -14.88 27.30 -10.38
C GLN A 99 -13.97 26.91 -11.55
N ASN A 100 -12.91 26.17 -11.30
CA ASN A 100 -11.91 25.73 -12.28
C ASN A 100 -11.74 24.20 -12.28
N ALA A 101 -12.80 23.45 -12.04
CA ALA A 101 -12.76 22.00 -11.83
C ALA A 101 -12.00 21.26 -12.92
N ASP A 102 -12.26 21.59 -14.19
CA ASP A 102 -11.66 20.94 -15.37
C ASP A 102 -10.12 21.09 -15.46
N ALA A 103 -9.55 22.08 -14.74
CA ALA A 103 -8.10 22.27 -14.69
C ALA A 103 -7.40 21.33 -13.70
N PHE A 104 -8.15 20.74 -12.75
CA PHE A 104 -7.59 19.99 -11.63
C PHE A 104 -8.18 18.59 -11.45
N LEU A 105 -9.35 18.32 -12.00
CA LEU A 105 -10.04 17.04 -11.88
C LEU A 105 -10.02 16.29 -13.20
N ILE A 106 -9.66 15.01 -13.12
CA ILE A 106 -9.53 14.13 -14.26
C ILE A 106 -10.34 12.88 -13.95
N PRO A 107 -11.25 12.42 -14.87
CA PRO A 107 -11.96 11.18 -14.66
C PRO A 107 -11.03 10.00 -14.39
N LEU A 108 -11.36 9.16 -13.42
CA LEU A 108 -10.61 7.93 -13.12
C LEU A 108 -10.50 6.99 -14.31
N SER A 109 -11.50 7.03 -15.23
CA SER A 109 -11.49 6.27 -16.48
C SER A 109 -10.40 6.68 -17.48
N ASP A 110 -9.88 7.91 -17.34
CA ASP A 110 -8.98 8.54 -18.31
C ASP A 110 -7.51 8.49 -17.88
N VAL A 111 -7.24 7.79 -16.76
CA VAL A 111 -5.90 7.70 -16.19
C VAL A 111 -5.40 6.26 -16.08
N THR A 112 -4.09 6.13 -16.11
CA THR A 112 -3.38 4.92 -15.71
C THR A 112 -2.82 5.13 -14.30
N LEU A 113 -3.10 4.20 -13.40
CA LEU A 113 -2.61 4.21 -12.03
C LEU A 113 -1.26 3.48 -11.94
N HIS A 114 -0.36 3.98 -11.10
CA HIS A 114 0.99 3.46 -10.91
C HIS A 114 1.22 3.05 -9.46
N LEU A 115 2.38 2.42 -9.17
CA LEU A 115 2.82 2.24 -7.78
C LEU A 115 2.85 3.61 -7.09
N PRO A 116 2.20 3.77 -5.93
CA PRO A 116 2.09 5.07 -5.29
C PRO A 116 3.42 5.57 -4.70
N PHE A 117 4.35 4.67 -4.43
CA PHE A 117 5.68 4.97 -3.88
C PHE A 117 6.71 3.95 -4.35
N LYS A 118 7.97 4.33 -4.29
CA LYS A 118 9.09 3.43 -4.50
C LYS A 118 9.32 2.64 -3.21
N VAL A 119 9.19 1.32 -3.29
CA VAL A 119 9.45 0.40 -2.17
C VAL A 119 10.95 0.15 -2.11
N SER A 120 11.61 0.64 -1.06
CA SER A 120 13.05 0.36 -0.83
C SER A 120 13.24 -1.02 -0.24
N GLU A 121 12.47 -1.31 0.83
CA GLU A 121 12.43 -2.56 1.57
C GLU A 121 11.08 -2.72 2.24
N TYR A 122 10.70 -3.94 2.59
CA TYR A 122 9.60 -4.22 3.49
C TYR A 122 9.82 -5.50 4.27
N THR A 123 9.14 -5.60 5.40
CA THR A 123 9.08 -6.80 6.22
C THR A 123 7.64 -7.27 6.26
N ASP A 124 7.45 -8.54 5.97
CA ASP A 124 6.17 -9.22 6.13
C ASP A 124 6.06 -9.73 7.57
N PHE A 125 5.07 -9.22 8.31
CA PHE A 125 4.86 -9.55 9.71
C PHE A 125 3.72 -10.54 9.91
N TYR A 126 4.00 -11.64 10.59
CA TYR A 126 3.01 -12.64 11.04
C TYR A 126 2.31 -12.15 12.33
N ALA A 127 1.65 -10.98 12.25
CA ALA A 127 1.15 -10.25 13.42
C ALA A 127 -0.34 -10.47 13.73
N GLY A 128 -1.13 -11.06 12.82
CA GLY A 128 -2.54 -11.33 13.02
C GLY A 128 -2.76 -12.52 13.96
N LYS A 129 -3.17 -12.28 15.23
CA LYS A 129 -3.29 -13.34 16.25
C LYS A 129 -4.25 -14.46 15.83
N GLN A 130 -5.41 -14.13 15.28
CA GLN A 130 -6.38 -15.13 14.85
C GLN A 130 -5.83 -15.98 13.70
N HIS A 131 -5.23 -15.35 12.71
CA HIS A 131 -4.56 -16.05 11.61
C HIS A 131 -3.44 -16.94 12.12
N ALA A 132 -2.52 -16.42 12.93
CA ALA A 132 -1.41 -17.17 13.52
C ALA A 132 -1.89 -18.38 14.35
N PHE A 133 -2.95 -18.20 15.14
CA PHE A 133 -3.53 -19.26 15.93
C PHE A 133 -4.17 -20.35 15.06
N ASN A 134 -4.95 -19.97 14.05
CA ASN A 134 -5.62 -20.90 13.16
C ASN A 134 -4.61 -21.74 12.35
N VAL A 135 -3.62 -21.08 11.75
CA VAL A 135 -2.56 -21.75 11.00
C VAL A 135 -1.71 -22.63 11.92
N GLY A 136 -1.32 -22.09 13.09
CA GLY A 136 -0.57 -22.84 14.08
C GLY A 136 -1.32 -24.09 14.58
N THR A 137 -2.63 -23.98 14.76
CA THR A 137 -3.47 -25.14 15.14
C THR A 137 -3.44 -26.23 14.09
N MET A 138 -3.52 -25.88 12.80
CA MET A 138 -3.45 -26.85 11.70
C MET A 138 -2.11 -27.59 11.66
N PHE A 139 -1.01 -26.93 11.99
CA PHE A 139 0.34 -27.51 11.89
C PHE A 139 0.84 -28.14 13.19
N ARG A 140 0.41 -27.64 14.36
CA ARG A 140 1.00 -28.02 15.67
C ARG A 140 -0.03 -28.41 16.73
N GLY A 141 -1.33 -28.33 16.41
CA GLY A 141 -2.42 -28.48 17.36
C GLY A 141 -2.67 -27.22 18.20
N PRO A 142 -3.87 -27.07 18.80
CA PRO A 142 -4.29 -25.86 19.50
C PRO A 142 -3.40 -25.52 20.73
N GLU A 143 -2.86 -26.53 21.40
CA GLU A 143 -1.98 -26.38 22.57
C GLU A 143 -0.66 -25.64 22.22
N ASN A 144 -0.16 -25.81 20.98
CA ASN A 144 1.09 -25.27 20.51
C ASN A 144 0.89 -24.33 19.30
N ALA A 145 -0.29 -23.75 19.18
CA ALA A 145 -0.65 -22.94 18.01
C ALA A 145 0.25 -21.70 17.88
N LEU A 146 0.54 -21.01 18.99
CA LEU A 146 1.42 -19.85 19.00
C LEU A 146 2.76 -20.20 19.69
N PRO A 147 3.91 -19.89 19.07
CA PRO A 147 5.21 -20.01 19.72
C PRO A 147 5.27 -19.14 20.99
N PRO A 148 6.05 -19.50 22.04
CA PRO A 148 6.14 -18.75 23.28
C PRO A 148 6.55 -17.27 23.12
N ASN A 149 7.37 -16.98 22.10
CA ASN A 149 7.83 -15.62 21.80
C ASN A 149 6.85 -14.80 20.96
N TRP A 150 5.78 -15.40 20.42
CA TRP A 150 4.86 -14.72 19.51
C TRP A 150 4.17 -13.50 20.15
N LEU A 151 3.87 -13.56 21.45
CA LEU A 151 3.25 -12.46 22.20
C LEU A 151 4.25 -11.36 22.63
N HIS A 152 5.54 -11.56 22.43
CA HIS A 152 6.59 -10.69 22.97
C HIS A 152 7.43 -10.00 21.90
N ILE A 153 7.67 -10.65 20.78
CA ILE A 153 8.40 -10.08 19.65
C ILE A 153 7.62 -10.27 18.36
N PRO A 154 7.64 -9.31 17.43
CA PRO A 154 7.05 -9.50 16.12
C PRO A 154 7.84 -10.56 15.35
N ILE A 155 7.12 -11.54 14.77
CA ILE A 155 7.69 -12.51 13.84
C ILE A 155 7.51 -11.94 12.44
N GLY A 156 8.58 -11.85 11.68
CA GLY A 156 8.55 -11.29 10.34
C GLY A 156 9.53 -11.98 9.40
N TYR A 157 9.31 -11.78 8.10
CA TYR A 157 10.12 -12.30 6.99
C TYR A 157 10.62 -11.14 6.15
N ASN A 158 11.76 -11.31 5.51
CA ASN A 158 12.21 -10.38 4.48
C ASN A 158 11.27 -10.44 3.28
N GLY A 159 10.66 -9.30 2.95
CA GLY A 159 9.92 -9.12 1.71
C GLY A 159 10.85 -8.88 0.51
N ARG A 160 10.35 -9.13 -0.68
CA ARG A 160 11.06 -8.84 -1.93
C ARG A 160 10.54 -7.55 -2.55
N ALA A 161 11.17 -6.40 -2.25
CA ALA A 161 10.76 -5.09 -2.76
C ALA A 161 10.68 -5.02 -4.30
N SER A 162 11.58 -5.72 -4.98
CA SER A 162 11.65 -5.70 -6.46
C SER A 162 10.51 -6.42 -7.19
N SER A 163 9.70 -7.20 -6.49
CA SER A 163 8.51 -7.89 -7.05
C SER A 163 7.19 -7.33 -6.55
N VAL A 164 7.21 -6.16 -5.91
CA VAL A 164 6.00 -5.41 -5.59
C VAL A 164 5.47 -4.73 -6.85
N VAL A 165 4.20 -4.99 -7.17
CA VAL A 165 3.51 -4.46 -8.34
C VAL A 165 2.19 -3.79 -7.95
N VAL A 166 1.69 -2.90 -8.81
CA VAL A 166 0.38 -2.28 -8.61
C VAL A 166 -0.74 -3.23 -9.03
N SER A 167 -1.92 -3.10 -8.41
CA SER A 167 -3.13 -3.83 -8.77
C SER A 167 -3.42 -3.73 -10.27
N GLY A 168 -3.82 -4.84 -10.88
CA GLY A 168 -4.06 -4.97 -12.32
C GLY A 168 -2.83 -5.40 -13.12
N THR A 169 -1.66 -5.58 -12.49
CA THR A 169 -0.47 -6.11 -13.15
C THR A 169 -0.53 -7.63 -13.21
N ASP A 170 -0.39 -8.19 -14.40
CA ASP A 170 -0.24 -9.64 -14.60
C ASP A 170 1.14 -10.11 -14.16
N PHE A 171 1.21 -11.33 -13.63
CA PHE A 171 2.48 -11.97 -13.26
C PHE A 171 2.50 -13.45 -13.70
N HIS A 172 3.68 -14.00 -13.86
CA HIS A 172 3.85 -15.40 -14.22
C HIS A 172 3.73 -16.31 -12.99
N ARG A 173 3.02 -17.44 -13.15
CA ARG A 173 3.02 -18.52 -12.16
C ARG A 173 4.46 -18.95 -11.88
N PRO A 174 4.90 -18.97 -10.60
CA PRO A 174 6.29 -19.28 -10.28
C PRO A 174 6.61 -20.76 -10.50
N ASN A 175 7.84 -21.03 -10.88
CA ASN A 175 8.42 -22.39 -10.87
C ASN A 175 9.33 -22.52 -9.64
N GLY A 176 9.34 -23.70 -9.05
CA GLY A 176 10.19 -24.00 -7.90
C GLY A 176 10.29 -25.49 -7.63
N GLN A 177 10.94 -25.83 -6.52
CA GLN A 177 11.00 -27.21 -6.05
C GLN A 177 9.68 -27.59 -5.36
N LEU A 178 9.11 -28.68 -5.79
CA LEU A 178 7.85 -29.25 -5.29
C LEU A 178 8.17 -30.63 -4.74
N LYS A 179 7.98 -30.84 -3.43
CA LYS A 179 8.21 -32.15 -2.83
C LYS A 179 6.91 -32.76 -2.32
N ALA A 180 6.50 -33.88 -2.93
CA ALA A 180 5.42 -34.68 -2.40
C ALA A 180 5.84 -35.38 -1.09
N PRO A 181 4.92 -35.62 -0.14
CA PRO A 181 5.25 -36.24 1.15
C PRO A 181 5.98 -37.59 1.05
N ASP A 182 5.64 -38.35 0.03
CA ASP A 182 6.14 -39.71 -0.26
C ASP A 182 7.31 -39.75 -1.26
N ALA A 183 7.75 -38.60 -1.78
CA ALA A 183 8.86 -38.55 -2.72
C ALA A 183 10.21 -38.48 -1.97
N ASP A 184 11.23 -39.14 -2.51
CA ASP A 184 12.60 -39.08 -1.97
C ASP A 184 13.29 -37.72 -2.23
N ALA A 185 12.97 -37.08 -3.35
CA ALA A 185 13.55 -35.82 -3.78
C ALA A 185 12.49 -34.86 -4.35
N PRO A 186 12.71 -33.54 -4.32
CA PRO A 186 11.83 -32.60 -4.98
C PRO A 186 11.92 -32.68 -6.50
N ALA A 187 10.80 -32.40 -7.17
CA ALA A 187 10.74 -32.14 -8.59
C ALA A 187 10.67 -30.62 -8.84
N PHE A 188 11.26 -30.14 -9.94
CA PHE A 188 11.15 -28.74 -10.33
C PHE A 188 10.02 -28.54 -11.34
N GLY A 189 9.17 -27.54 -11.10
CA GLY A 189 8.06 -27.24 -12.01
C GLY A 189 7.19 -26.07 -11.53
N PRO A 190 6.11 -25.76 -12.27
CA PRO A 190 5.19 -24.69 -11.90
C PRO A 190 4.40 -25.05 -10.64
N SER A 191 4.21 -24.07 -9.76
CA SER A 191 3.33 -24.20 -8.60
C SER A 191 1.92 -24.65 -9.01
N ARG A 192 1.37 -25.62 -8.27
CA ARG A 192 0.02 -26.17 -8.43
C ARG A 192 -0.96 -25.63 -7.40
N ARG A 193 -0.46 -24.87 -6.39
CA ARG A 193 -1.23 -24.35 -5.26
C ARG A 193 -0.96 -22.87 -5.07
N LEU A 194 -1.39 -22.07 -6.05
CA LEU A 194 -1.35 -20.61 -5.95
C LEU A 194 -2.51 -20.13 -5.08
N ASP A 195 -2.22 -19.26 -4.13
CA ASP A 195 -3.16 -18.75 -3.13
C ASP A 195 -2.99 -17.24 -2.94
N ILE A 196 -3.97 -16.60 -2.32
CA ILE A 196 -3.97 -15.18 -1.96
C ILE A 196 -3.86 -15.02 -0.45
N GLU A 197 -3.23 -13.94 -0.02
CA GLU A 197 -3.30 -13.45 1.36
C GLU A 197 -3.68 -11.98 1.34
N LEU A 198 -4.91 -11.67 1.78
CA LEU A 198 -5.37 -10.30 1.89
C LEU A 198 -4.80 -9.67 3.16
N GLU A 199 -4.00 -8.65 2.99
CA GLU A 199 -3.24 -7.99 4.05
C GLU A 199 -3.37 -6.47 3.99
N MET A 200 -2.83 -5.81 5.00
CA MET A 200 -2.63 -4.36 5.03
C MET A 200 -1.14 -4.04 5.09
N GLY A 201 -0.68 -3.26 4.12
CA GLY A 201 0.66 -2.69 4.13
C GLY A 201 0.68 -1.34 4.84
N ALA A 202 1.43 -1.22 5.96
CA ALA A 202 1.70 0.06 6.60
C ALA A 202 2.87 0.75 5.90
N VAL A 203 2.65 1.98 5.43
CA VAL A 203 3.65 2.77 4.72
C VAL A 203 4.35 3.71 5.70
N VAL A 204 5.62 3.45 5.99
CA VAL A 204 6.45 4.34 6.82
C VAL A 204 6.88 5.54 5.98
N GLY A 205 6.40 6.73 6.34
CA GLY A 205 6.70 7.97 5.63
C GLY A 205 7.98 8.64 6.11
N THR A 206 8.24 8.59 7.43
CA THR A 206 9.47 9.11 8.04
C THR A 206 10.12 8.04 8.91
N GLY A 207 11.42 7.85 8.73
CA GLY A 207 12.20 6.88 9.51
C GLY A 207 12.74 7.47 10.83
N ASN A 208 13.25 6.60 11.70
CA ASN A 208 14.01 6.98 12.89
C ASN A 208 15.51 7.05 12.59
N PRO A 209 16.27 7.83 13.37
CA PRO A 209 17.72 7.84 13.25
C PRO A 209 18.33 6.45 13.54
N MET A 210 19.35 6.09 12.78
CA MET A 210 20.09 4.83 12.96
C MET A 210 20.51 4.64 14.44
N GLY A 211 20.27 3.45 14.97
CA GLY A 211 20.65 3.08 16.36
C GLY A 211 19.70 3.62 17.44
N LYS A 212 18.63 4.32 17.09
CA LYS A 212 17.62 4.79 18.04
C LYS A 212 16.35 3.97 17.92
N PRO A 213 15.95 3.19 18.93
CA PRO A 213 14.67 2.48 18.92
C PRO A 213 13.50 3.47 18.95
N VAL A 214 12.34 3.00 18.54
CA VAL A 214 11.09 3.77 18.46
C VAL A 214 10.08 3.20 19.44
N THR A 215 9.42 4.06 20.20
CA THR A 215 8.28 3.68 21.04
C THR A 215 7.02 3.50 20.17
N VAL A 216 6.02 2.78 20.69
CA VAL A 216 4.73 2.61 20.00
C VAL A 216 4.07 3.95 19.67
N ALA A 217 4.13 4.92 20.59
CA ALA A 217 3.57 6.26 20.40
C ALA A 217 4.30 7.08 19.32
N GLU A 218 5.60 6.88 19.18
CA GLU A 218 6.39 7.52 18.11
C GLU A 218 6.13 6.85 16.76
N ALA A 219 5.97 5.52 16.74
CA ALA A 219 5.72 4.76 15.51
C ALA A 219 4.43 5.20 14.79
N ASP A 220 3.38 5.53 15.54
CA ASP A 220 2.11 6.03 14.99
C ASP A 220 2.32 7.28 14.11
N ARG A 221 3.20 8.19 14.52
CA ARG A 221 3.53 9.40 13.75
C ARG A 221 4.43 9.17 12.55
N MET A 222 5.05 8.00 12.45
CA MET A 222 5.92 7.62 11.34
C MET A 222 5.14 7.03 10.17
N ILE A 223 3.94 6.49 10.44
CA ILE A 223 3.08 5.87 9.43
C ILE A 223 2.42 6.98 8.61
N PHE A 224 2.68 6.97 7.30
CA PHE A 224 2.03 7.86 6.35
C PHE A 224 0.60 7.41 6.04
N GLY A 225 0.39 6.11 5.92
CA GLY A 225 -0.91 5.53 5.60
C GLY A 225 -0.83 4.03 5.36
N TYR A 226 -1.90 3.49 4.82
CA TYR A 226 -2.08 2.06 4.58
C TYR A 226 -2.51 1.78 3.15
N VAL A 227 -2.08 0.63 2.63
CA VAL A 227 -2.52 0.06 1.35
C VAL A 227 -3.12 -1.32 1.58
N LEU A 228 -4.09 -1.71 0.76
CA LEU A 228 -4.45 -3.12 0.62
C LEU A 228 -3.32 -3.84 -0.10
N LEU A 229 -2.98 -5.02 0.39
CA LEU A 229 -1.88 -5.83 -0.11
C LEU A 229 -2.37 -7.27 -0.32
N ASN A 230 -1.91 -7.89 -1.39
CA ASN A 230 -2.05 -9.32 -1.61
C ASN A 230 -0.66 -9.95 -1.70
N ASP A 231 -0.31 -10.74 -0.69
CA ASP A 231 0.90 -11.54 -0.66
C ASP A 231 0.64 -12.87 -1.36
N TRP A 232 0.89 -12.90 -2.67
CA TRP A 232 0.69 -14.08 -3.50
C TRP A 232 1.55 -15.25 -3.01
N SER A 233 0.93 -16.40 -2.82
CA SER A 233 1.56 -17.55 -2.15
C SER A 233 1.53 -18.79 -3.04
N ALA A 234 2.71 -19.33 -3.35
CA ALA A 234 2.87 -20.65 -3.96
C ALA A 234 3.02 -21.69 -2.84
N ARG A 235 1.89 -22.18 -2.31
CA ARG A 235 1.84 -23.00 -1.08
C ARG A 235 2.64 -24.29 -1.14
N ASP A 236 2.73 -24.90 -2.28
CA ASP A 236 3.49 -26.14 -2.49
C ASP A 236 5.01 -25.89 -2.52
N ILE A 237 5.47 -24.77 -3.08
CA ILE A 237 6.86 -24.33 -3.00
C ILE A 237 7.17 -23.93 -1.56
N GLN A 238 6.32 -23.11 -0.93
CA GLN A 238 6.46 -22.65 0.45
C GLN A 238 6.58 -23.82 1.43
N ALA A 239 5.74 -24.85 1.29
CA ALA A 239 5.74 -26.01 2.19
C ALA A 239 7.06 -26.78 2.19
N TRP A 240 7.80 -26.75 1.11
CA TRP A 240 9.11 -27.39 1.00
C TRP A 240 10.25 -26.51 1.54
N GLU A 241 10.19 -25.21 1.27
CA GLU A 241 11.31 -24.29 1.54
C GLU A 241 11.31 -23.64 2.93
N TYR A 242 10.13 -23.59 3.62
CA TYR A 242 9.94 -22.68 4.77
C TYR A 242 10.81 -23.03 5.99
N GLN A 243 11.33 -24.25 6.09
CA GLN A 243 12.27 -24.65 7.12
C GLN A 243 13.71 -24.60 6.57
N PRO A 244 14.66 -23.97 7.31
CA PRO A 244 14.55 -23.38 8.67
C PRO A 244 14.28 -21.86 8.69
N LEU A 245 14.35 -21.15 7.56
CA LEU A 245 14.43 -19.67 7.52
C LEU A 245 13.10 -18.96 7.19
N GLY A 246 12.01 -19.68 7.04
CA GLY A 246 10.72 -19.15 6.64
C GLY A 246 10.49 -19.13 5.13
N PRO A 247 9.34 -18.60 4.67
CA PRO A 247 9.02 -18.56 3.25
C PRO A 247 10.00 -17.70 2.46
N PHE A 248 10.25 -18.09 1.20
CA PHE A 248 11.20 -17.40 0.31
C PHE A 248 10.69 -17.36 -1.13
N GLN A 249 10.98 -18.37 -1.96
CA GLN A 249 10.57 -18.41 -3.38
C GLN A 249 9.05 -18.54 -3.54
N GLY A 250 8.39 -19.17 -2.59
CA GLY A 250 6.93 -19.30 -2.55
C GLY A 250 6.19 -17.98 -2.34
N LYS A 251 6.90 -16.90 -1.99
CA LYS A 251 6.38 -15.56 -1.74
C LYS A 251 7.03 -14.50 -2.64
N ALA A 252 8.32 -14.59 -2.90
CA ALA A 252 9.12 -13.56 -3.56
C ALA A 252 8.77 -13.31 -5.04
N PHE A 253 7.88 -14.09 -5.64
CA PHE A 253 7.57 -13.97 -7.07
C PHE A 253 6.62 -12.80 -7.38
N CYS A 254 5.73 -12.41 -6.45
CA CYS A 254 4.85 -11.27 -6.63
C CYS A 254 4.19 -10.85 -5.32
N THR A 255 4.14 -9.54 -5.09
CA THR A 255 3.29 -8.89 -4.08
C THR A 255 2.52 -7.77 -4.75
N THR A 256 1.19 -7.78 -4.69
CA THR A 256 0.35 -6.75 -5.31
C THR A 256 -0.13 -5.77 -4.26
N ILE A 257 -0.02 -4.46 -4.53
CA ILE A 257 -0.56 -3.42 -3.65
C ILE A 257 -1.58 -2.53 -4.36
N SER A 258 -2.48 -1.94 -3.59
CA SER A 258 -3.39 -0.91 -4.06
C SER A 258 -2.61 0.29 -4.62
N PRO A 259 -3.06 0.94 -5.71
CA PRO A 259 -2.51 2.21 -6.17
C PRO A 259 -2.82 3.39 -5.23
N TRP A 260 -3.67 3.17 -4.23
CA TRP A 260 -4.18 4.20 -3.34
C TRP A 260 -3.71 3.97 -1.90
N VAL A 261 -3.11 5.00 -1.31
CA VAL A 261 -2.69 5.04 0.10
C VAL A 261 -3.73 5.81 0.90
N VAL A 262 -4.38 5.15 1.83
CA VAL A 262 -5.32 5.75 2.79
C VAL A 262 -4.52 6.28 3.99
N THR A 263 -4.69 7.58 4.33
CA THR A 263 -3.92 8.27 5.39
C THR A 263 -4.80 8.63 6.58
#